data_05398054e4f0650ced159966d8f0d8f2
#
_entry.id   05398054e4f0650ced159966d8f0d8f2
#
_cell.length_a   1.000
_cell.length_b   1.000
_cell.length_c   1.000
_cell.angle_alpha   90.00
_cell.angle_beta   90.00
_cell.angle_gamma   90.00
#
_symmetry.space_group_name_H-M   'P 1'
#
loop_
_entity.id
_entity.type
_entity.pdbx_description
1 polymer ?
#
loop_
_entity_poly.entity_id
_entity_poly.type
_entity_poly.pdbx_seq_one_letter_code
_entity_poly.pdbx_strand_id
1 'polypeptide(L)'
;MKKQFLFLLLAVIFLSSCATATLSEFPGVGRVKQYDFYSYDIPPAFDGFRIGFASDFHYESRFKRSELNSAVRALKSMHADVLLLGGDYRSKKGGNLDTLFTALSRVYTPYGTFAVMGNHDYGYCYSEVVEAMQKNH
;
A
#
# COMPACT_ATOMS: atom_id res chain seq x y z
N MET A 1 -50.20 -22.48 -1.49
CA MET A 1 -49.15 -22.51 -0.50
C MET A 1 -47.77 -22.86 -1.08
N LYS A 2 -47.56 -23.90 -1.89
CA LYS A 2 -46.27 -24.31 -2.43
C LYS A 2 -45.57 -23.24 -3.32
N LYS A 3 -46.36 -22.49 -4.11
CA LYS A 3 -45.82 -21.43 -5.00
C LYS A 3 -45.31 -20.20 -4.25
N GLN A 4 -45.95 -19.82 -3.14
CA GLN A 4 -45.50 -18.71 -2.33
C GLN A 4 -44.22 -19.04 -1.55
N PHE A 5 -44.05 -20.31 -1.13
CA PHE A 5 -42.87 -20.76 -0.44
C PHE A 5 -41.65 -20.78 -1.38
N LEU A 6 -41.84 -21.14 -2.64
CA LEU A 6 -40.79 -21.13 -3.67
C LEU A 6 -40.33 -19.70 -3.99
N PHE A 7 -41.26 -18.72 -4.03
CA PHE A 7 -40.94 -17.32 -4.26
C PHE A 7 -40.15 -16.72 -3.11
N LEU A 8 -40.50 -17.08 -1.87
CA LEU A 8 -39.78 -16.64 -0.67
C LEU A 8 -38.36 -17.22 -0.64
N LEU A 9 -38.20 -18.49 -1.00
CA LEU A 9 -36.90 -19.16 -1.07
C LEU A 9 -35.98 -18.52 -2.13
N LEU A 10 -36.52 -18.20 -3.32
CA LEU A 10 -35.81 -17.50 -4.38
C LEU A 10 -35.42 -16.08 -3.98
N ALA A 11 -36.29 -15.34 -3.28
CA ALA A 11 -36.00 -14.01 -2.78
C ALA A 11 -34.87 -14.01 -1.74
N VAL A 12 -34.81 -15.02 -0.85
CA VAL A 12 -33.72 -15.17 0.13
C VAL A 12 -32.38 -15.48 -0.55
N ILE A 13 -32.40 -16.28 -1.64
CA ILE A 13 -31.17 -16.58 -2.40
C ILE A 13 -30.66 -15.32 -3.14
N PHE A 14 -31.56 -14.47 -3.65
CA PHE A 14 -31.18 -13.22 -4.30
C PHE A 14 -30.69 -12.15 -3.29
N LEU A 15 -31.18 -12.17 -2.05
CA LEU A 15 -30.71 -11.25 -1.01
C LEU A 15 -29.37 -11.66 -0.40
N SER A 16 -28.98 -12.93 -0.46
CA SER A 16 -27.66 -13.38 -0.02
C SER A 16 -26.54 -13.16 -1.03
N SER A 17 -26.87 -12.72 -2.26
CA SER A 17 -25.88 -12.29 -3.27
C SER A 17 -25.42 -10.83 -3.11
N CYS A 18 -25.83 -10.16 -2.02
CA CYS A 18 -25.46 -8.77 -1.81
C CYS A 18 -24.15 -8.70 -1.03
N ALA A 19 -23.08 -8.43 -1.76
CA ALA A 19 -21.87 -7.76 -1.29
C ALA A 19 -21.23 -8.37 -0.04
N THR A 20 -20.38 -9.34 -0.21
CA THR A 20 -19.16 -9.38 0.59
C THR A 20 -18.39 -8.10 0.26
N ALA A 21 -18.73 -7.01 0.92
CA ALA A 21 -17.80 -5.91 1.09
C ALA A 21 -16.61 -6.53 1.83
N THR A 22 -15.58 -6.91 1.10
CA THR A 22 -14.30 -7.23 1.68
C THR A 22 -13.84 -5.97 2.40
N LEU A 23 -14.12 -5.90 3.69
CA LEU A 23 -13.55 -4.88 4.56
C LEU A 23 -12.05 -4.96 4.29
N SER A 24 -11.48 -3.88 3.81
CA SER A 24 -10.04 -3.83 3.58
C SER A 24 -9.36 -4.22 4.89
N GLU A 25 -8.55 -5.25 4.87
CA GLU A 25 -7.76 -5.69 6.02
C GLU A 25 -6.92 -4.54 6.60
N PHE A 26 -6.67 -3.53 5.75
CA PHE A 26 -5.91 -2.33 6.06
C PHE A 26 -6.76 -1.09 5.79
N PRO A 27 -7.54 -0.60 6.78
CA PRO A 27 -8.38 0.60 6.61
C PRO A 27 -7.57 1.81 6.10
N GLY A 28 -8.09 2.50 5.08
CA GLY A 28 -7.45 3.65 4.44
C GLY A 28 -6.37 3.28 3.41
N VAL A 29 -5.94 2.04 3.38
CA VAL A 29 -5.14 1.50 2.28
C VAL A 29 -6.11 0.88 1.27
N GLY A 30 -6.01 1.25 0.02
CA GLY A 30 -6.87 0.71 -1.03
C GLY A 30 -6.72 -0.81 -1.17
N ARG A 31 -6.43 -1.27 -2.34
CA ARG A 31 -6.19 -2.71 -2.58
C ARG A 31 -4.70 -3.00 -2.61
N VAL A 32 -4.23 -3.95 -1.79
CA VAL A 32 -2.95 -4.62 -2.03
C VAL A 32 -3.12 -5.52 -3.25
N LYS A 33 -2.31 -5.29 -4.28
CA LYS A 33 -2.30 -6.10 -5.50
C LYS A 33 -1.05 -6.95 -5.50
N GLN A 34 -1.18 -8.20 -5.92
CA GLN A 34 -0.07 -9.10 -6.13
C GLN A 34 -0.04 -9.50 -7.61
N TYR A 35 1.16 -9.56 -8.15
CA TYR A 35 1.43 -10.00 -9.51
C TYR A 35 2.58 -10.99 -9.46
N ASP A 36 2.42 -12.12 -10.16
CA ASP A 36 3.49 -13.08 -10.34
C ASP A 36 4.09 -12.86 -11.73
N PHE A 37 5.40 -12.70 -11.77
CA PHE A 37 6.15 -12.48 -13.00
C PHE A 37 7.07 -13.66 -13.26
N TYR A 38 6.97 -14.24 -14.44
CA TYR A 38 7.76 -15.39 -14.87
C TYR A 38 8.55 -15.05 -16.13
N SER A 39 9.86 -15.32 -16.13
CA SER A 39 10.71 -15.18 -17.31
C SER A 39 11.88 -16.16 -17.23
N TYR A 40 12.26 -16.71 -18.36
CA TYR A 40 13.45 -17.54 -18.48
C TYR A 40 14.76 -16.75 -18.33
N ASP A 41 14.69 -15.41 -18.44
CA ASP A 41 15.85 -14.52 -18.28
C ASP A 41 16.16 -14.22 -16.82
N ILE A 42 15.25 -14.58 -15.90
CA ILE A 42 15.46 -14.39 -14.46
C ILE A 42 16.33 -15.54 -13.94
N PRO A 43 17.48 -15.24 -13.32
CA PRO A 43 18.31 -16.28 -12.71
C PRO A 43 17.54 -17.05 -11.64
N PRO A 44 17.73 -18.36 -11.51
CA PRO A 44 17.04 -19.20 -10.50
C PRO A 44 17.19 -18.71 -9.05
N ALA A 45 18.26 -17.97 -8.76
CA ALA A 45 18.49 -17.37 -7.44
C ALA A 45 17.41 -16.35 -7.03
N PHE A 46 16.60 -15.85 -7.98
CA PHE A 46 15.48 -14.93 -7.73
C PHE A 46 14.12 -15.65 -7.70
N ASP A 47 14.11 -16.97 -7.74
CA ASP A 47 12.83 -17.69 -7.60
C ASP A 47 12.19 -17.39 -6.25
N GLY A 48 10.93 -16.95 -6.29
CA GLY A 48 10.19 -16.50 -5.11
C GLY A 48 10.59 -15.12 -4.56
N PHE A 49 11.51 -14.38 -5.20
CA PHE A 49 11.92 -13.04 -4.78
C PHE A 49 10.75 -12.06 -4.86
N ARG A 50 10.52 -11.31 -3.80
CA ARG A 50 9.36 -10.42 -3.64
C ARG A 50 9.77 -8.96 -3.65
N ILE A 51 9.19 -8.18 -4.54
CA ILE A 51 9.35 -6.73 -4.61
C ILE A 51 8.09 -6.07 -4.06
N GLY A 52 8.22 -5.35 -2.95
CA GLY A 52 7.17 -4.46 -2.46
C GLY A 52 7.24 -3.11 -3.18
N PHE A 53 6.11 -2.53 -3.54
CA PHE A 53 6.04 -1.21 -4.14
C PHE A 53 4.94 -0.37 -3.49
N ALA A 54 5.26 0.88 -3.17
CA ALA A 54 4.28 1.88 -2.72
C ALA A 54 4.64 3.26 -3.23
N SER A 55 3.63 4.06 -3.58
CA SER A 55 3.81 5.45 -4.02
C SER A 55 2.63 6.32 -3.61
N ASP A 56 2.71 7.61 -3.90
CA ASP A 56 1.59 8.56 -3.83
C ASP A 56 0.98 8.68 -2.42
N PHE A 57 1.82 8.68 -1.40
CA PHE A 57 1.34 8.83 -0.03
C PHE A 57 0.61 10.14 0.19
N HIS A 58 1.07 11.26 -0.42
CA HIS A 58 0.50 12.59 -0.21
C HIS A 58 0.12 12.84 1.25
N TYR A 59 1.05 12.49 2.14
CA TYR A 59 0.83 12.37 3.57
C TYR A 59 0.26 13.65 4.19
N GLU A 60 -0.74 13.49 5.05
CA GLU A 60 -1.54 14.53 5.72
C GLU A 60 -2.34 15.46 4.78
N SER A 61 -2.29 15.26 3.46
CA SER A 61 -3.21 15.93 2.55
C SER A 61 -4.34 15.01 2.09
N ARG A 62 -4.01 13.84 1.60
CA ARG A 62 -4.97 12.79 1.17
C ARG A 62 -4.90 11.56 2.06
N PHE A 63 -3.72 11.27 2.56
CA PHE A 63 -3.44 10.09 3.38
C PHE A 63 -3.18 10.51 4.82
N LYS A 64 -4.07 10.14 5.72
CA LYS A 64 -4.07 10.58 7.11
C LYS A 64 -3.10 9.77 7.98
N ARG A 65 -2.71 10.32 9.12
CA ARG A 65 -1.86 9.65 10.11
C ARG A 65 -2.43 8.32 10.60
N SER A 66 -3.75 8.21 10.73
CA SER A 66 -4.42 6.95 11.11
C SER A 66 -4.24 5.85 10.06
N GLU A 67 -4.15 6.24 8.79
CA GLU A 67 -3.98 5.34 7.65
C GLU A 67 -2.53 4.90 7.48
N LEU A 68 -1.56 5.72 7.94
CA LEU A 68 -0.14 5.42 7.86
C LEU A 68 0.23 4.11 8.59
N ASN A 69 -0.34 3.87 9.78
CA ASN A 69 -0.13 2.62 10.49
C ASN A 69 -0.70 1.42 9.73
N SER A 70 -1.81 1.60 9.03
CA SER A 70 -2.40 0.57 8.17
C SER A 70 -1.52 0.29 6.96
N ALA A 71 -0.95 1.33 6.34
CA ALA A 71 0.01 1.17 5.24
C ALA A 71 1.26 0.41 5.67
N VAL A 72 1.83 0.75 6.82
CA VAL A 72 2.99 0.03 7.38
C VAL A 72 2.66 -1.45 7.62
N ARG A 73 1.47 -1.76 8.16
CA ARG A 73 1.03 -3.16 8.33
C ARG A 73 0.87 -3.86 6.98
N ALA A 74 0.26 -3.18 5.99
CA ALA A 74 0.11 -3.72 4.65
C ALA A 74 1.47 -4.02 4.00
N LEU A 75 2.42 -3.09 4.08
CA LEU A 75 3.78 -3.28 3.56
C LEU A 75 4.50 -4.45 4.26
N LYS A 76 4.38 -4.55 5.59
CA LYS A 76 4.95 -5.70 6.34
C LYS A 76 4.33 -7.03 5.93
N SER A 77 3.03 -7.07 5.66
CA SER A 77 2.34 -8.31 5.26
C SER A 77 2.74 -8.81 3.88
N MET A 78 3.38 -7.97 3.06
CA MET A 78 3.91 -8.39 1.76
C MET A 78 5.12 -9.34 1.89
N HIS A 79 5.81 -9.32 3.03
CA HIS A 79 7.06 -10.07 3.23
C HIS A 79 8.03 -9.87 2.07
N ALA A 80 8.18 -8.60 1.64
CA ALA A 80 9.03 -8.25 0.52
C ALA A 80 10.51 -8.40 0.85
N ASP A 81 11.30 -8.82 -0.13
CA ASP A 81 12.74 -8.89 -0.04
C ASP A 81 13.39 -7.52 -0.23
N VAL A 82 12.76 -6.70 -1.06
CA VAL A 82 13.12 -5.30 -1.30
C VAL A 82 11.86 -4.44 -1.33
N LEU A 83 11.93 -3.22 -0.80
CA LEU A 83 10.85 -2.24 -0.88
C LEU A 83 11.26 -1.09 -1.79
N LEU A 84 10.40 -0.77 -2.75
CA LEU A 84 10.56 0.36 -3.65
C LEU A 84 9.51 1.43 -3.31
N LEU A 85 9.94 2.65 -3.07
CA LEU A 85 9.07 3.80 -2.81
C LEU A 85 9.09 4.73 -4.02
N GLY A 86 7.93 4.87 -4.67
CA GLY A 86 7.77 5.52 -5.96
C GLY A 86 7.58 7.03 -5.95
N GLY A 87 7.77 7.70 -4.79
CA GLY A 87 7.65 9.16 -4.69
C GLY A 87 6.26 9.65 -4.32
N ASP A 88 6.10 10.97 -4.44
CA ASP A 88 4.90 11.74 -4.05
C ASP A 88 4.55 11.54 -2.58
N TYR A 89 5.57 11.73 -1.73
CA TYR A 89 5.47 11.55 -0.28
C TYR A 89 4.61 12.60 0.37
N ARG A 90 4.71 13.86 -0.10
CA ARG A 90 3.97 15.00 0.41
C ARG A 90 3.34 15.81 -0.73
N SER A 91 2.18 16.38 -0.49
CA SER A 91 1.60 17.41 -1.35
C SER A 91 2.13 18.78 -0.97
N LYS A 92 1.85 19.81 -1.82
CA LYS A 92 2.27 21.21 -1.65
C LYS A 92 1.97 21.80 -0.26
N LYS A 93 0.92 21.30 0.40
CA LYS A 93 0.52 21.77 1.74
C LYS A 93 0.42 20.58 2.68
N GLY A 94 1.10 20.64 3.81
CA GLY A 94 0.98 19.71 4.91
C GLY A 94 1.94 18.53 4.86
N GLY A 95 1.86 17.72 5.88
CA GLY A 95 2.59 16.47 6.02
C GLY A 95 3.94 16.60 6.73
N ASN A 96 4.05 15.95 7.87
CA ASN A 96 5.31 15.81 8.56
C ASN A 96 6.08 14.62 7.97
N LEU A 97 7.07 14.90 7.13
CA LEU A 97 7.90 13.90 6.44
C LEU A 97 8.67 13.01 7.42
N ASP A 98 9.16 13.56 8.54
CA ASP A 98 9.80 12.76 9.59
C ASP A 98 8.86 11.67 10.12
N THR A 99 7.60 12.02 10.37
CA THR A 99 6.60 11.05 10.82
C THR A 99 6.37 9.96 9.77
N LEU A 100 6.28 10.34 8.49
CA LEU A 100 6.10 9.40 7.39
C LEU A 100 7.29 8.44 7.29
N PHE A 101 8.52 8.96 7.18
CA PHE A 101 9.70 8.13 6.99
C PHE A 101 10.07 7.32 8.24
N THR A 102 9.87 7.86 9.44
CA THR A 102 9.97 7.08 10.70
C THR A 102 8.98 5.90 10.72
N ALA A 103 7.80 6.06 10.15
CA ALA A 103 6.85 4.95 10.06
C ALA A 103 7.27 3.93 9.00
N LEU A 104 7.71 4.39 7.83
CA LEU A 104 8.16 3.52 6.74
C LEU A 104 9.44 2.75 7.09
N SER A 105 10.37 3.34 7.87
CA SER A 105 11.60 2.66 8.31
C SER A 105 11.35 1.43 9.21
N ARG A 106 10.13 1.27 9.73
CA ARG A 106 9.71 0.06 10.48
C ARG A 106 9.43 -1.14 9.56
N VAL A 107 9.42 -0.95 8.27
CA VAL A 107 9.24 -2.03 7.27
C VAL A 107 10.61 -2.59 6.96
N TYR A 108 10.94 -3.70 7.60
CA TYR A 108 12.20 -4.39 7.32
C TYR A 108 12.11 -5.20 6.03
N THR A 109 13.12 -5.06 5.20
CA THR A 109 13.33 -5.87 3.99
C THR A 109 14.81 -6.29 3.91
N PRO A 110 15.13 -7.56 3.62
CA PRO A 110 16.50 -8.08 3.61
C PRO A 110 17.46 -7.30 2.70
N TYR A 111 16.97 -6.85 1.55
CA TYR A 111 17.76 -6.10 0.56
C TYR A 111 17.52 -4.58 0.62
N GLY A 112 16.86 -4.11 1.67
CA GLY A 112 16.69 -2.68 1.94
C GLY A 112 15.50 -2.05 1.23
N THR A 113 15.39 -0.73 1.45
CA THR A 113 14.36 0.12 0.86
C THR A 113 15.01 1.13 -0.06
N PHE A 114 14.53 1.23 -1.27
CA PHE A 114 14.97 2.21 -2.26
C PHE A 114 13.84 3.18 -2.56
N ALA A 115 14.16 4.46 -2.65
CA ALA A 115 13.19 5.52 -2.82
C ALA A 115 13.57 6.43 -3.99
N VAL A 116 12.57 6.84 -4.76
CA VAL A 116 12.71 7.86 -5.80
C VAL A 116 11.81 9.04 -5.48
N MET A 117 12.07 10.17 -6.10
CA MET A 117 11.26 11.40 -5.95
C MET A 117 10.15 11.41 -6.99
N GLY A 118 8.94 11.75 -6.58
CA GLY A 118 7.83 12.05 -7.45
C GLY A 118 7.80 13.52 -7.88
N ASN A 119 6.87 13.88 -8.76
CA ASN A 119 6.76 15.24 -9.27
C ASN A 119 6.37 16.26 -8.18
N HIS A 120 5.60 15.87 -7.19
CA HIS A 120 5.27 16.74 -6.05
C HIS A 120 6.48 16.99 -5.16
N ASP A 121 7.35 16.00 -5.00
CA ASP A 121 8.56 16.13 -4.19
C ASP A 121 9.56 17.08 -4.85
N TYR A 122 9.78 16.96 -6.17
CA TYR A 122 10.65 17.87 -6.91
C TYR A 122 10.14 19.30 -6.93
N GLY A 123 8.84 19.47 -7.08
CA GLY A 123 8.26 20.79 -7.27
C GLY A 123 8.22 21.64 -6.00
N TYR A 124 8.14 21.05 -4.82
CA TYR A 124 7.78 21.77 -3.61
C TYR A 124 8.60 21.48 -2.36
N CYS A 125 9.28 20.35 -2.28
CA CYS A 125 9.89 19.92 -1.02
C CYS A 125 11.10 18.99 -1.19
N TYR A 126 11.85 19.14 -2.26
CA TYR A 126 12.98 18.27 -2.58
C TYR A 126 13.96 18.12 -1.41
N SER A 127 14.49 19.21 -0.90
CA SER A 127 15.46 19.21 0.20
C SER A 127 14.90 18.58 1.48
N GLU A 128 13.65 18.89 1.80
CA GLU A 128 12.98 18.37 3.00
C GLU A 128 12.75 16.86 2.91
N VAL A 129 12.41 16.34 1.72
CA VAL A 129 12.24 14.90 1.50
C VAL A 129 13.58 14.18 1.61
N VAL A 130 14.64 14.70 0.99
CA VAL A 130 15.99 14.12 1.07
C VAL A 130 16.48 14.11 2.52
N GLU A 131 16.33 15.20 3.26
CA GLU A 131 16.73 15.31 4.65
C GLU A 131 15.96 14.30 5.53
N ALA A 132 14.66 14.19 5.35
CA ALA A 132 13.83 13.25 6.11
C ALA A 132 14.16 11.79 5.79
N MET A 133 14.49 11.47 4.53
CA MET A 133 14.98 10.15 4.15
C MET A 133 16.30 9.83 4.84
N GLN A 134 17.28 10.74 4.76
CA GLN A 134 18.61 10.52 5.34
C GLN A 134 18.58 10.35 6.86
N LYS A 135 17.67 11.04 7.54
CA LYS A 135 17.51 10.96 8.99
C LYS A 135 16.89 9.65 9.48
N ASN A 136 16.11 8.98 8.63
CA ASN A 136 15.32 7.79 9.00
C ASN A 136 15.85 6.49 8.36
N HIS A 137 17.15 6.43 8.07
CA HIS A 137 17.83 5.21 7.61
C HIS A 137 17.96 4.17 8.71
#